data_76ced4569065557a7eaa8c99af3448b2
#
_entry.id   76ced4569065557a7eaa8c99af3448b2
#
_cell.length_a   1.000
_cell.length_b   1.000
_cell.length_c   1.000
_cell.angle_alpha   90.00
_cell.angle_beta   90.00
_cell.angle_gamma   90.00
#
_symmetry.space_group_name_H-M   'P 1'
#
loop_
_entity.id
_entity.type
_entity.pdbx_description
1 polymer ?
#
loop_
_entity_poly.entity_id
_entity_poly.type
_entity_poly.pdbx_seq_one_letter_code
_entity_poly.pdbx_strand_id
1 'polypeptide(L)'
;LYDWQPFASFLAATMDKPNLYTMDDPLARVNAMLYGTGEALNWHFDRSEFTTTLLLQAPTEGGAFEYRTDLRSETDPNYEGVARLLAGQDPDLQSITLSPGTLNVFKGKNTAHRVTPVKGDRARMITVFSFYEKPGVRFTAEEQKGFYGRAA
;
A
#
# COMPACT_ATOMS: atom_id res chain seq x y z
N LEU A 1 -11.54 -6.26 -11.97
CA LEU A 1 -10.64 -7.08 -11.15
C LEU A 1 -11.04 -7.04 -9.67
N TYR A 2 -11.20 -5.85 -9.06
CA TYR A 2 -11.45 -5.68 -7.64
C TYR A 2 -12.69 -6.43 -7.12
N ASP A 3 -13.80 -6.37 -7.83
CA ASP A 3 -15.06 -7.05 -7.48
C ASP A 3 -15.13 -8.50 -8.02
N TRP A 4 -14.03 -9.03 -8.56
CA TRP A 4 -13.98 -10.39 -9.08
C TRP A 4 -13.68 -11.39 -7.96
N GLN A 5 -14.68 -12.20 -7.59
CA GLN A 5 -14.60 -13.12 -6.45
C GLN A 5 -13.38 -14.05 -6.48
N PRO A 6 -12.96 -14.63 -7.62
CA PRO A 6 -11.75 -15.47 -7.65
C PRO A 6 -10.49 -14.71 -7.26
N PHE A 7 -10.41 -13.38 -7.52
CA PHE A 7 -9.28 -12.55 -7.10
C PHE A 7 -9.25 -12.39 -5.57
N ALA A 8 -10.39 -12.09 -4.95
CA ALA A 8 -10.49 -12.01 -3.50
C ALA A 8 -10.15 -13.36 -2.83
N SER A 9 -10.61 -14.48 -3.41
CA SER A 9 -10.29 -15.83 -2.92
C SER A 9 -8.81 -16.17 -3.06
N PHE A 10 -8.17 -15.81 -4.16
CA PHE A 10 -6.72 -15.95 -4.35
C PHE A 10 -5.93 -15.16 -3.30
N LEU A 11 -6.29 -13.91 -3.07
CA LEU A 11 -5.66 -13.07 -2.06
C LEU A 11 -5.87 -13.63 -0.65
N ALA A 12 -7.08 -14.10 -0.32
CA ALA A 12 -7.37 -14.73 0.96
C ALA A 12 -6.46 -15.95 1.20
N ALA A 13 -6.35 -16.84 0.22
CA ALA A 13 -5.46 -18.00 0.30
C ALA A 13 -3.98 -17.59 0.45
N THR A 14 -3.54 -16.55 -0.28
CA THR A 14 -2.15 -16.04 -0.20
C THR A 14 -1.83 -15.46 1.19
N MET A 15 -2.82 -14.89 1.86
CA MET A 15 -2.69 -14.23 3.17
C MET A 15 -3.06 -15.15 4.35
N ASP A 16 -3.33 -16.43 4.08
CA ASP A 16 -3.81 -17.42 5.07
C ASP A 16 -5.06 -16.92 5.83
N LYS A 17 -6.03 -16.41 5.07
CA LYS A 17 -7.31 -15.91 5.59
C LYS A 17 -8.47 -16.74 5.03
N PRO A 18 -9.52 -16.99 5.82
CA PRO A 18 -10.67 -17.75 5.36
C PRO A 18 -11.44 -17.01 4.25
N ASN A 19 -11.55 -15.69 4.36
CA ASN A 19 -12.21 -14.83 3.38
C ASN A 19 -11.62 -13.42 3.40
N LEU A 20 -11.70 -12.74 2.25
CA LEU A 20 -11.46 -11.30 2.13
C LEU A 20 -12.65 -10.64 1.44
N TYR A 21 -13.00 -9.46 1.92
CA TYR A 21 -14.09 -8.65 1.43
C TYR A 21 -13.57 -7.33 0.88
N THR A 22 -14.18 -6.87 -0.21
CA THR A 22 -13.92 -5.54 -0.74
C THR A 22 -14.36 -4.46 0.25
N MET A 23 -13.67 -3.34 0.26
CA MET A 23 -14.07 -2.18 1.05
C MET A 23 -15.38 -1.58 0.49
N ASP A 24 -16.32 -1.28 1.38
CA ASP A 24 -17.63 -0.68 1.02
C ASP A 24 -17.59 0.86 1.08
N ASP A 25 -16.50 1.43 0.59
CA ASP A 25 -16.29 2.88 0.56
C ASP A 25 -16.14 3.37 -0.88
N PRO A 26 -17.00 4.32 -1.35
CA PRO A 26 -16.97 4.75 -2.73
C PRO A 26 -15.70 5.50 -3.14
N LEU A 27 -14.97 6.07 -2.18
CA LEU A 27 -13.73 6.82 -2.44
C LEU A 27 -12.47 5.97 -2.21
N ALA A 28 -12.49 5.07 -1.22
CA ALA A 28 -11.30 4.38 -0.74
C ALA A 28 -11.12 2.95 -1.28
N ARG A 29 -12.16 2.35 -1.86
CA ARG A 29 -12.17 0.94 -2.29
C ARG A 29 -11.12 0.61 -3.35
N VAL A 30 -10.88 1.52 -4.29
CA VAL A 30 -9.85 1.43 -5.33
C VAL A 30 -9.27 2.80 -5.57
N ASN A 31 -7.96 2.93 -5.46
CA ASN A 31 -7.26 4.17 -5.77
C ASN A 31 -6.30 3.94 -6.93
N ALA A 32 -6.37 4.79 -7.94
CA ALA A 32 -5.36 4.89 -8.98
C ALA A 32 -4.48 6.10 -8.67
N MET A 33 -3.18 5.86 -8.49
CA MET A 33 -2.21 6.89 -8.13
C MET A 33 -1.22 7.08 -9.26
N LEU A 34 -0.95 8.35 -9.56
CA LEU A 34 0.03 8.79 -10.56
C LEU A 34 1.13 9.56 -9.83
N TYR A 35 2.37 9.20 -10.08
CA TYR A 35 3.54 9.90 -9.58
C TYR A 35 4.35 10.42 -10.77
N GLY A 36 4.42 11.73 -10.92
CA GLY A 36 5.27 12.40 -11.89
C GLY A 36 6.71 12.55 -11.41
N THR A 37 7.54 13.19 -12.21
CA THR A 37 8.96 13.46 -11.91
C THR A 37 9.11 14.20 -10.56
N GLY A 38 9.94 13.66 -9.69
CA GLY A 38 10.20 14.19 -8.34
C GLY A 38 9.17 13.79 -7.29
N GLU A 39 8.01 13.25 -7.68
CA GLU A 39 7.01 12.79 -6.73
C GLU A 39 7.40 11.45 -6.10
N ALA A 40 7.01 11.27 -4.85
CA ALA A 40 7.33 10.13 -4.02
C ALA A 40 6.18 9.83 -3.05
N LEU A 41 6.24 8.70 -2.38
CA LEU A 41 5.39 8.41 -1.23
C LEU A 41 6.30 8.24 -0.02
N ASN A 42 6.09 9.04 1.01
CA ASN A 42 6.91 9.02 2.22
C ASN A 42 6.71 7.74 3.03
N TRP A 43 7.64 7.47 3.96
CA TRP A 43 7.53 6.38 4.91
C TRP A 43 6.20 6.42 5.66
N HIS A 44 5.47 5.32 5.64
CA HIS A 44 4.19 5.18 6.32
C HIS A 44 3.89 3.71 6.60
N PHE A 45 2.85 3.51 7.37
CA PHE A 45 2.14 2.24 7.55
C PHE A 45 0.71 2.42 7.09
N ASP A 46 0.12 1.39 6.51
CA ASP A 46 -1.28 1.43 6.12
C ASP A 46 -2.23 1.24 7.30
N ARG A 47 -3.49 1.57 7.09
CA ARG A 47 -4.57 1.26 8.04
C ARG A 47 -5.11 -0.14 7.85
N SER A 48 -5.13 -0.64 6.63
CA SER A 48 -5.53 -2.02 6.31
C SER A 48 -4.45 -3.00 6.74
N GLU A 49 -4.87 -4.15 7.23
CA GLU A 49 -3.94 -5.23 7.59
C GLU A 49 -3.13 -5.66 6.37
N PHE A 50 -3.81 -5.84 5.24
CA PHE A 50 -3.19 -6.21 3.97
C PHE A 50 -3.46 -5.14 2.92
N THR A 51 -2.41 -4.82 2.18
CA THR A 51 -2.46 -3.94 1.03
C THR A 51 -2.09 -4.71 -0.22
N THR A 52 -2.89 -4.51 -1.25
CA THR A 52 -2.67 -5.10 -2.57
C THR A 52 -2.49 -3.99 -3.58
N THR A 53 -1.40 -4.02 -4.32
CA THR A 53 -1.12 -3.03 -5.37
C THR A 53 -0.82 -3.68 -6.70
N LEU A 54 -1.25 -3.07 -7.79
CA LEU A 54 -0.94 -3.49 -9.15
C LEU A 54 -0.25 -2.35 -9.89
N LEU A 55 1.02 -2.55 -10.26
CA LEU A 55 1.76 -1.58 -11.06
C LEU A 55 1.28 -1.61 -12.51
N LEU A 56 0.73 -0.50 -12.99
CA LEU A 56 0.24 -0.35 -14.35
C LEU A 56 1.31 0.19 -15.30
N GLN A 57 2.11 1.16 -14.82
CA GLN A 57 3.21 1.77 -15.57
C GLN A 57 4.40 2.01 -14.65
N ALA A 58 5.57 1.53 -15.06
CA ALA A 58 6.83 1.86 -14.40
C ALA A 58 7.38 3.19 -14.91
N PRO A 59 8.03 3.99 -14.05
CA PRO A 59 8.77 5.17 -14.50
C PRO A 59 10.01 4.77 -15.28
N THR A 60 10.68 5.75 -15.91
CA THR A 60 11.96 5.51 -16.56
C THR A 60 13.04 5.15 -15.55
N GLU A 61 13.06 5.84 -14.40
CA GLU A 61 14.01 5.62 -13.32
C GLU A 61 13.36 6.00 -11.98
N GLY A 62 13.87 5.48 -10.86
CA GLY A 62 13.32 5.70 -9.52
C GLY A 62 11.99 4.97 -9.32
N GLY A 63 11.15 5.46 -8.40
CA GLY A 63 9.85 4.86 -8.09
C GLY A 63 9.95 3.45 -7.51
N ALA A 64 11.08 3.08 -6.91
CA ALA A 64 11.29 1.81 -6.25
C ALA A 64 10.40 1.71 -5.00
N PHE A 65 9.92 0.52 -4.72
CA PHE A 65 9.21 0.20 -3.49
C PHE A 65 10.23 -0.22 -2.43
N GLU A 66 10.36 0.57 -1.39
CA GLU A 66 11.20 0.28 -0.24
C GLU A 66 10.35 -0.09 0.95
N TYR A 67 10.76 -1.13 1.69
CA TYR A 67 9.96 -1.66 2.78
C TYR A 67 10.81 -2.33 3.86
N ARG A 68 10.25 -2.37 5.06
CA ARG A 68 10.75 -3.09 6.22
C ARG A 68 9.59 -3.87 6.84
N THR A 69 9.58 -5.18 6.63
CA THR A 69 8.53 -6.09 7.11
C THR A 69 8.54 -6.19 8.62
N ASP A 70 7.34 -6.33 9.20
CA ASP A 70 7.12 -6.59 10.63
C ASP A 70 7.90 -5.63 11.56
N LEU A 71 8.02 -4.36 11.14
CA LEU A 71 8.73 -3.34 11.91
C LEU A 71 8.01 -3.00 13.22
N ARG A 72 6.68 -3.11 13.22
CA ARG A 72 5.83 -2.94 14.40
C ARG A 72 4.80 -4.06 14.49
N SER A 73 4.20 -4.23 15.68
CA SER A 73 3.10 -5.16 15.91
C SER A 73 1.90 -4.46 16.59
N GLU A 74 0.84 -5.18 16.89
CA GLU A 74 -0.32 -4.68 17.64
C GLU A 74 0.06 -4.25 19.07
N THR A 75 1.06 -4.90 19.66
CA THR A 75 1.47 -4.71 21.06
C THR A 75 2.77 -3.93 21.21
N ASP A 76 3.52 -3.75 20.13
CA ASP A 76 4.80 -3.03 20.12
C ASP A 76 4.90 -2.07 18.94
N PRO A 77 4.84 -0.74 19.15
CA PRO A 77 5.03 0.27 18.12
C PRO A 77 6.47 0.39 17.63
N ASN A 78 7.45 -0.19 18.34
CA ASN A 78 8.88 -0.22 18.03
C ASN A 78 9.44 1.13 17.57
N TYR A 79 9.26 2.17 18.38
CA TYR A 79 9.71 3.54 18.06
C TYR A 79 11.20 3.64 17.72
N GLU A 80 12.06 2.85 18.38
CA GLU A 80 13.50 2.82 18.11
C GLU A 80 13.80 2.25 16.72
N GLY A 81 13.12 1.15 16.33
CA GLY A 81 13.24 0.57 14.99
C GLY A 81 12.79 1.54 13.92
N VAL A 82 11.66 2.22 14.14
CA VAL A 82 11.16 3.27 13.24
C VAL A 82 12.16 4.42 13.12
N ALA A 83 12.74 4.87 14.23
CA ALA A 83 13.75 5.93 14.22
C ALA A 83 15.00 5.52 13.41
N ARG A 84 15.51 4.29 13.58
CA ARG A 84 16.63 3.76 12.77
C ARG A 84 16.28 3.72 11.28
N LEU A 85 15.07 3.27 10.92
CA LEU A 85 14.60 3.26 9.54
C LEU A 85 14.61 4.67 8.94
N LEU A 86 14.04 5.64 9.63
CA LEU A 86 13.98 7.05 9.19
C LEU A 86 15.37 7.68 9.07
N ALA A 87 16.32 7.25 9.91
CA ALA A 87 17.71 7.68 9.85
C ALA A 87 18.51 6.98 8.73
N GLY A 88 17.92 6.03 7.99
CA GLY A 88 18.61 5.23 6.96
C GLY A 88 19.62 4.23 7.54
N GLN A 89 19.41 3.79 8.77
CA GLN A 89 20.33 2.91 9.52
C GLN A 89 19.72 1.51 9.79
N ASP A 90 18.57 1.19 9.18
CA ASP A 90 17.95 -0.12 9.32
C ASP A 90 18.64 -1.13 8.38
N PRO A 91 19.33 -2.17 8.91
CA PRO A 91 20.07 -3.12 8.08
C PRO A 91 19.14 -4.07 7.30
N ASP A 92 17.88 -4.19 7.69
CA ASP A 92 16.90 -5.09 7.07
C ASP A 92 16.02 -4.39 6.04
N LEU A 93 16.32 -3.12 5.71
CA LEU A 93 15.63 -2.38 4.66
C LEU A 93 15.77 -3.12 3.33
N GLN A 94 14.63 -3.36 2.67
CA GLN A 94 14.56 -3.95 1.35
C GLN A 94 14.12 -2.91 0.32
N SER A 95 14.62 -3.05 -0.91
CA SER A 95 14.24 -2.21 -2.05
C SER A 95 14.01 -3.08 -3.27
N ILE A 96 12.85 -2.90 -3.92
CA ILE A 96 12.51 -3.63 -5.14
C ILE A 96 12.01 -2.66 -6.22
N THR A 97 12.42 -2.91 -7.46
CA THR A 97 11.88 -2.26 -8.64
C THR A 97 10.87 -3.21 -9.29
N LEU A 98 9.62 -2.79 -9.34
CA LEU A 98 8.53 -3.58 -9.90
C LEU A 98 8.41 -3.35 -11.41
N SER A 99 8.04 -4.41 -12.15
CA SER A 99 7.66 -4.32 -13.55
C SER A 99 6.15 -4.07 -13.71
N PRO A 100 5.69 -3.42 -14.80
CA PRO A 100 4.27 -3.33 -15.10
C PRO A 100 3.58 -4.70 -15.11
N GLY A 101 2.38 -4.79 -14.54
CA GLY A 101 1.64 -6.04 -14.34
C GLY A 101 2.00 -6.78 -13.04
N THR A 102 2.97 -6.31 -12.27
CA THR A 102 3.28 -6.91 -10.96
C THR A 102 2.18 -6.62 -9.96
N LEU A 103 1.60 -7.68 -9.40
CA LEU A 103 0.75 -7.66 -8.23
C LEU A 103 1.64 -7.80 -6.98
N ASN A 104 1.63 -6.79 -6.12
CA ASN A 104 2.35 -6.79 -4.86
C ASN A 104 1.36 -6.87 -3.69
N VAL A 105 1.60 -7.80 -2.77
CA VAL A 105 0.73 -8.07 -1.61
C VAL A 105 1.59 -8.08 -0.37
N PHE A 106 1.22 -7.28 0.63
CA PHE A 106 1.99 -7.17 1.86
C PHE A 106 1.12 -6.77 3.07
N LYS A 107 1.61 -7.02 4.28
CA LYS A 107 0.96 -6.61 5.53
C LYS A 107 1.22 -5.13 5.79
N GLY A 108 0.47 -4.25 5.14
CA GLY A 108 0.69 -2.81 5.16
C GLY A 108 0.66 -2.18 6.56
N LYS A 109 -0.16 -2.73 7.46
CA LYS A 109 -0.28 -2.25 8.84
C LYS A 109 1.00 -2.41 9.66
N ASN A 110 1.80 -3.45 9.39
CA ASN A 110 3.01 -3.80 10.15
C ASN A 110 4.31 -3.53 9.39
N THR A 111 4.23 -3.36 8.08
CA THR A 111 5.35 -3.11 7.19
C THR A 111 5.49 -1.60 6.96
N ALA A 112 6.57 -1.00 7.44
CA ALA A 112 6.91 0.35 7.01
C ALA A 112 7.30 0.32 5.53
N HIS A 113 6.74 1.23 4.73
CA HIS A 113 7.05 1.25 3.31
C HIS A 113 6.99 2.66 2.72
N ARG A 114 7.67 2.83 1.59
CA ARG A 114 7.65 4.07 0.81
C ARG A 114 7.84 3.80 -0.67
N VAL A 115 7.62 4.82 -1.49
CA VAL A 115 8.05 4.84 -2.89
C VAL A 115 9.10 5.92 -3.05
N THR A 116 10.27 5.57 -3.60
CA THR A 116 11.34 6.53 -3.86
C THR A 116 10.94 7.54 -4.94
N PRO A 117 11.56 8.73 -5.00
CA PRO A 117 11.23 9.71 -6.01
C PRO A 117 11.31 9.14 -7.44
N VAL A 118 10.28 9.44 -8.23
CA VAL A 118 10.26 9.13 -9.66
C VAL A 118 11.23 10.05 -10.39
N LYS A 119 11.97 9.51 -11.37
CA LYS A 119 12.89 10.25 -12.21
C LYS A 119 12.57 10.02 -13.69
N GLY A 120 12.97 10.98 -14.52
CA GLY A 120 12.66 10.99 -15.95
C GLY A 120 11.23 11.50 -16.22
N ASP A 121 10.80 11.41 -17.45
CA ASP A 121 9.57 12.01 -17.99
C ASP A 121 8.35 11.08 -17.97
N ARG A 122 8.57 9.78 -17.66
CA ARG A 122 7.51 8.78 -17.60
C ARG A 122 6.99 8.62 -16.18
N ALA A 123 5.72 8.91 -15.99
CA ALA A 123 5.08 8.76 -14.68
C ALA A 123 4.97 7.29 -14.24
N ARG A 124 4.99 7.06 -12.92
CA ARG A 124 4.64 5.78 -12.30
C ARG A 124 3.13 5.74 -12.05
N MET A 125 2.45 4.71 -12.54
CA MET A 125 1.01 4.50 -12.33
C MET A 125 0.77 3.20 -11.57
N ILE A 126 0.02 3.26 -10.48
CA ILE A 126 -0.29 2.11 -9.64
C ILE A 126 -1.74 2.16 -9.18
N THR A 127 -2.38 1.00 -9.10
CA THR A 127 -3.67 0.86 -8.38
C THR A 127 -3.44 0.25 -7.02
N VAL A 128 -4.20 0.70 -6.04
CA VAL A 128 -4.25 0.17 -4.67
C VAL A 128 -5.65 -0.39 -4.45
N PHE A 129 -5.72 -1.62 -3.97
CA PHE A 129 -6.95 -2.33 -3.65
C PHE A 129 -7.01 -2.60 -2.15
N SER A 130 -8.07 -2.16 -1.49
CA SER A 130 -8.26 -2.35 -0.05
C SER A 130 -9.18 -3.53 0.22
N PHE A 131 -8.67 -4.55 0.92
CA PHE A 131 -9.43 -5.73 1.34
C PHE A 131 -9.42 -5.86 2.86
N TYR A 132 -10.48 -6.42 3.41
CA TYR A 132 -10.68 -6.60 4.85
C TYR A 132 -11.21 -8.00 5.17
N GLU A 133 -10.98 -8.47 6.40
CA GLU A 133 -11.48 -9.75 6.89
C GLU A 133 -12.99 -9.75 7.22
N LYS A 134 -13.62 -8.58 7.23
CA LYS A 134 -15.05 -8.40 7.46
C LYS A 134 -15.70 -7.53 6.40
N PRO A 135 -16.96 -7.80 6.03
CA PRO A 135 -17.68 -6.96 5.07
C PRO A 135 -18.07 -5.60 5.67
N GLY A 136 -18.46 -4.67 4.82
CA GLY A 136 -19.03 -3.38 5.20
C GLY A 136 -18.05 -2.37 5.79
N VAL A 137 -16.74 -2.58 5.65
CA VAL A 137 -15.74 -1.60 6.10
C VAL A 137 -15.81 -0.36 5.22
N ARG A 138 -15.97 0.79 5.88
CA ARG A 138 -16.08 2.10 5.25
C ARG A 138 -15.39 3.15 6.10
N PHE A 139 -14.82 4.17 5.47
CA PHE A 139 -14.31 5.34 6.17
C PHE A 139 -15.44 6.23 6.68
N THR A 140 -15.22 6.88 7.80
CA THR A 140 -16.09 7.97 8.28
C THR A 140 -15.99 9.17 7.32
N ALA A 141 -16.96 10.07 7.37
CA ALA A 141 -16.93 11.30 6.58
C ALA A 141 -15.69 12.17 6.90
N GLU A 142 -15.20 12.13 8.15
CA GLU A 142 -13.99 12.83 8.57
C GLU A 142 -12.75 12.23 7.93
N GLU A 143 -12.62 10.90 7.95
CA GLU A 143 -11.53 10.18 7.30
C GLU A 143 -11.53 10.39 5.78
N GLN A 144 -12.70 10.33 5.15
CA GLN A 144 -12.84 10.62 3.72
C GLN A 144 -12.37 12.05 3.39
N LYS A 145 -12.76 13.04 4.19
CA LYS A 145 -12.27 14.43 4.02
C LYS A 145 -10.77 14.54 4.23
N GLY A 146 -10.21 13.84 5.21
CA GLY A 146 -8.77 13.83 5.48
C GLY A 146 -7.95 13.27 4.32
N PHE A 147 -8.41 12.18 3.69
CA PHE A 147 -7.69 11.52 2.59
C PHE A 147 -7.99 12.10 1.20
N TYR A 148 -9.24 12.49 0.94
CA TYR A 148 -9.73 12.82 -0.40
C TYR A 148 -10.22 14.25 -0.53
N GLY A 149 -10.17 15.05 0.53
CA GLY A 149 -10.66 16.43 0.55
C GLY A 149 -12.19 16.54 0.48
N ARG A 150 -12.92 15.41 0.45
CA ARG A 150 -14.38 15.35 0.36
C ARG A 150 -14.94 14.10 1.05
N ALA A 151 -16.21 14.12 1.39
CA ALA A 151 -16.96 12.93 1.78
C ALA A 151 -17.96 12.55 0.67
N ALA A 152 -18.37 11.26 0.64
CA ALA A 152 -19.38 10.69 -0.27
C ALA A 152 -20.51 10.05 0.53
#